data_8abbca40bfddeb83ba443da21ca4a4f1
#
_entry.id   8abbca40bfddeb83ba443da21ca4a4f1
#
_cell.length_a   1.000
_cell.length_b   1.000
_cell.length_c   1.000
_cell.angle_alpha   90.00
_cell.angle_beta   90.00
_cell.angle_gamma   90.00
#
_symmetry.space_group_name_H-M   'P 1'
#
loop_
_entity.id
_entity.type
_entity.pdbx_description
1 polymer ?
#
loop_
_entity_poly.entity_id
_entity_poly.type
_entity_poly.pdbx_seq_one_letter_code
_entity_poly.pdbx_strand_id
1 'polypeptide(L)'
;MRSARSDRSRVVAVAGVAKHSVGLKIGSLVVRCYEFDKMLAFWKQALHYTHTEPVEGGWVILRDPEGSGPNVSLDQTSGRRSGKRSRLHLDLYTTDQDGEVERLVRIGATRYPWRYRPDDDFVVLEDPDGNLFCVVQVPIET
;
A
#
# COMPACT_ATOMS: atom_id res chain seq x y z
N MET A 1 -3.53 20.13 12.03
CA MET A 1 -3.32 18.83 11.41
C MET A 1 -4.54 18.30 10.66
N ARG A 2 -5.72 18.36 11.26
CA ARG A 2 -6.94 17.88 10.59
C ARG A 2 -7.30 18.66 9.34
N SER A 3 -7.08 19.98 9.33
CA SER A 3 -7.38 20.80 8.16
C SER A 3 -6.49 20.46 6.96
N ALA A 4 -5.21 20.16 7.21
CA ALA A 4 -4.28 19.80 6.14
C ALA A 4 -4.67 18.48 5.48
N ARG A 5 -5.14 17.49 6.28
CA ARG A 5 -5.62 16.23 5.72
C ARG A 5 -6.86 16.41 4.85
N SER A 6 -7.80 17.22 5.31
CA SER A 6 -9.01 17.52 4.56
C SER A 6 -8.69 18.11 3.19
N ASP A 7 -7.74 19.04 3.14
CA ASP A 7 -7.34 19.65 1.88
C ASP A 7 -6.69 18.65 0.93
N ARG A 8 -5.83 17.78 1.45
CA ARG A 8 -5.20 16.74 0.64
C ARG A 8 -6.21 15.76 0.06
N SER A 9 -7.17 15.35 0.87
CA SER A 9 -8.25 14.47 0.42
C SER A 9 -9.09 15.12 -0.66
N ARG A 10 -9.37 16.41 -0.56
CA ARG A 10 -10.10 17.14 -1.59
C ARG A 10 -9.36 17.16 -2.92
N VAL A 11 -8.05 17.37 -2.91
CA VAL A 11 -7.25 17.35 -4.14
C VAL A 11 -7.34 15.99 -4.81
N VAL A 12 -7.23 14.90 -4.03
CA VAL A 12 -7.36 13.53 -4.56
C VAL A 12 -8.75 13.30 -5.11
N ALA A 13 -9.80 13.70 -4.37
CA ALA A 13 -11.18 13.51 -4.79
C ALA A 13 -11.48 14.23 -6.11
N VAL A 14 -11.02 15.46 -6.27
CA VAL A 14 -11.22 16.22 -7.49
C VAL A 14 -10.55 15.53 -8.67
N ALA A 15 -9.31 15.08 -8.50
CA ALA A 15 -8.58 14.40 -9.57
C ALA A 15 -9.20 13.06 -9.95
N GLY A 16 -9.74 12.31 -8.97
CA GLY A 16 -10.40 11.03 -9.21
C GLY A 16 -11.80 11.15 -9.79
N VAL A 17 -12.59 12.08 -9.25
CA VAL A 17 -14.00 12.25 -9.61
C VAL A 17 -14.17 12.75 -11.06
N ALA A 18 -13.20 13.49 -11.60
CA ALA A 18 -13.29 14.01 -12.96
C ALA A 18 -13.50 12.93 -14.01
N LYS A 19 -13.15 11.68 -13.73
CA LYS A 19 -13.26 10.57 -14.69
C LYS A 19 -14.42 9.60 -14.37
N HIS A 20 -15.14 9.83 -13.29
CA HIS A 20 -16.16 8.89 -12.83
C HIS A 20 -17.47 9.63 -12.62
N SER A 21 -18.45 9.29 -13.42
CA SER A 21 -19.73 9.98 -13.44
C SER A 21 -20.74 9.46 -12.44
N VAL A 22 -20.61 8.22 -11.95
CA VAL A 22 -21.65 7.57 -11.14
C VAL A 22 -21.05 6.67 -10.07
N GLY A 23 -21.63 6.73 -8.87
CA GLY A 23 -21.35 5.82 -7.79
C GLY A 23 -20.09 6.13 -7.00
N LEU A 24 -19.74 5.19 -6.12
CA LEU A 24 -18.55 5.30 -5.27
C LEU A 24 -17.39 4.53 -5.87
N LYS A 25 -16.21 5.09 -5.72
CA LYS A 25 -14.95 4.46 -6.11
C LYS A 25 -13.97 4.51 -4.96
N ILE A 26 -13.11 3.50 -4.85
CA ILE A 26 -12.00 3.57 -3.94
C ILE A 26 -10.95 4.50 -4.56
N GLY A 27 -10.84 5.71 -4.01
CA GLY A 27 -9.88 6.70 -4.49
C GLY A 27 -8.50 6.48 -3.93
N SER A 28 -8.41 6.09 -2.67
CA SER A 28 -7.14 5.85 -2.02
C SER A 28 -7.29 4.90 -0.84
N LEU A 29 -6.28 4.07 -0.63
CA LEU A 29 -6.09 3.31 0.59
C LEU A 29 -5.13 4.13 1.47
N VAL A 30 -5.58 4.54 2.64
CA VAL A 30 -4.76 5.37 3.52
C VAL A 30 -4.14 4.48 4.59
N VAL A 31 -2.81 4.48 4.63
CA VAL A 31 -2.02 3.70 5.59
C VAL A 31 -1.35 4.67 6.56
N ARG A 32 -1.63 4.52 7.84
CA ARG A 32 -0.97 5.31 8.87
C ARG A 32 0.39 4.71 9.17
N CYS A 33 1.41 5.56 9.25
CA CYS A 33 2.80 5.15 9.32
C CYS A 33 3.48 5.70 10.56
N TYR A 34 4.24 4.86 11.25
CA TYR A 34 5.16 5.31 12.29
C TYR A 34 6.50 5.69 11.65
N GLU A 35 7.02 4.84 10.79
CA GLU A 35 8.29 5.01 10.09
C GLU A 35 8.01 5.54 8.68
N PHE A 36 7.59 6.81 8.59
CA PHE A 36 7.08 7.39 7.35
C PHE A 36 8.08 7.29 6.19
N ASP A 37 9.34 7.66 6.43
CA ASP A 37 10.34 7.67 5.35
C ASP A 37 10.62 6.25 4.83
N LYS A 38 10.68 5.28 5.73
CA LYS A 38 10.87 3.88 5.35
C LYS A 38 9.67 3.33 4.60
N MET A 39 8.46 3.69 5.05
CA MET A 39 7.22 3.28 4.40
C MET A 39 7.10 3.88 3.00
N LEU A 40 7.45 5.16 2.86
CA LEU A 40 7.44 5.82 1.56
C LEU A 40 8.40 5.14 0.59
N ALA A 41 9.64 4.91 1.01
CA ALA A 41 10.64 4.26 0.16
C ALA A 41 10.21 2.83 -0.22
N PHE A 42 9.68 2.08 0.74
CA PHE A 42 9.26 0.70 0.52
C PHE A 42 8.10 0.62 -0.46
N TRP A 43 6.99 1.30 -0.18
CA TRP A 43 5.77 1.15 -0.98
C TRP A 43 5.90 1.75 -2.38
N LYS A 44 6.69 2.83 -2.53
CA LYS A 44 7.03 3.35 -3.85
C LYS A 44 7.69 2.29 -4.72
N GLN A 45 8.67 1.60 -4.16
CA GLN A 45 9.40 0.56 -4.87
C GLN A 45 8.57 -0.71 -5.04
N ALA A 46 7.85 -1.11 -4.00
CA ALA A 46 7.06 -2.33 -4.03
C ALA A 46 6.01 -2.29 -5.14
N LEU A 47 5.28 -1.19 -5.24
CA LEU A 47 4.17 -1.03 -6.19
C LEU A 47 4.60 -0.40 -7.50
N HIS A 48 5.82 0.13 -7.62
CA HIS A 48 6.26 0.97 -8.73
C HIS A 48 5.36 2.20 -8.90
N TYR A 49 4.90 2.73 -7.78
CA TYR A 49 4.05 3.92 -7.74
C TYR A 49 4.91 5.17 -7.62
N THR A 50 4.33 6.28 -8.04
CA THR A 50 4.98 7.59 -8.03
C THR A 50 4.12 8.61 -7.30
N HIS A 51 4.70 9.76 -6.99
CA HIS A 51 3.94 10.90 -6.50
C HIS A 51 4.39 12.15 -7.25
N THR A 52 3.44 13.00 -7.58
CA THR A 52 3.69 14.26 -8.28
C THR A 52 3.67 15.44 -7.31
N GLU A 53 2.88 15.32 -6.24
CA GLU A 53 2.82 16.33 -5.20
C GLU A 53 4.01 16.15 -4.25
N PRO A 54 4.59 17.24 -3.73
CA PRO A 54 5.65 17.14 -2.73
C PRO A 54 5.13 16.53 -1.43
N VAL A 55 6.01 15.85 -0.71
CA VAL A 55 5.69 15.33 0.62
C VAL A 55 5.58 16.51 1.58
N GLU A 56 4.45 16.66 2.25
CA GLU A 56 4.21 17.74 3.19
C GLU A 56 3.60 17.22 4.48
N GLY A 57 4.21 17.56 5.62
CA GLY A 57 3.64 17.28 6.92
C GLY A 57 3.34 15.80 7.16
N GLY A 58 4.18 14.89 6.67
CA GLY A 58 3.97 13.47 6.85
C GLY A 58 2.80 12.91 6.04
N TRP A 59 2.56 13.46 4.87
CA TRP A 59 1.50 13.00 3.96
C TRP A 59 2.03 12.89 2.54
N VAL A 60 1.66 11.81 1.86
CA VAL A 60 1.98 11.62 0.45
C VAL A 60 0.91 10.73 -0.19
N ILE A 61 0.62 10.97 -1.45
CA ILE A 61 -0.28 10.14 -2.24
C ILE A 61 0.56 9.44 -3.30
N LEU A 62 0.63 8.12 -3.21
CA LEU A 62 1.28 7.30 -4.22
C LEU A 62 0.26 6.88 -5.27
N ARG A 63 0.61 7.07 -6.53
CA ARG A 63 -0.28 6.83 -7.66
C ARG A 63 0.34 5.82 -8.61
N ASP A 64 -0.51 4.97 -9.16
CA ASP A 64 -0.13 4.10 -10.27
C ASP A 64 0.11 4.95 -11.51
N PRO A 65 1.34 4.98 -12.06
CA PRO A 65 1.60 5.77 -13.27
C PRO A 65 0.82 5.30 -14.49
N GLU A 66 0.35 4.06 -14.49
CA GLU A 66 -0.50 3.53 -15.56
C GLU A 66 -1.98 3.82 -15.33
N GLY A 67 -2.34 4.29 -14.14
CA GLY A 67 -3.70 4.69 -13.81
C GLY A 67 -4.69 3.54 -13.63
N SER A 68 -4.21 2.30 -13.50
CA SER A 68 -5.08 1.13 -13.39
C SER A 68 -5.33 0.67 -11.96
N GLY A 69 -4.49 1.06 -11.02
CA GLY A 69 -4.63 0.69 -9.63
C GLY A 69 -5.12 1.84 -8.75
N PRO A 70 -5.60 1.53 -7.53
CA PRO A 70 -5.99 2.56 -6.58
C PRO A 70 -4.76 3.31 -6.05
N ASN A 71 -4.97 4.56 -5.63
CA ASN A 71 -3.93 5.31 -4.93
C ASN A 71 -3.66 4.68 -3.56
N VAL A 72 -2.43 4.80 -3.09
CA VAL A 72 -2.04 4.44 -1.73
C VAL A 72 -1.47 5.70 -1.08
N SER A 73 -2.12 6.18 -0.04
CA SER A 73 -1.69 7.38 0.68
C SER A 73 -1.04 6.98 1.98
N LEU A 74 0.05 7.63 2.32
CA LEU A 74 0.74 7.43 3.58
C LEU A 74 0.54 8.64 4.47
N ASP A 75 0.17 8.39 5.72
CA ASP A 75 -0.16 9.43 6.70
C ASP A 75 0.61 9.16 7.98
N GLN A 76 1.57 10.00 8.29
CA GLN A 76 2.38 9.83 9.49
C GLN A 76 1.53 9.98 10.74
N THR A 77 1.72 9.06 11.68
CA THR A 77 1.07 9.10 12.98
C THR A 77 2.11 9.05 14.10
N SER A 78 1.81 9.69 15.22
CA SER A 78 2.66 9.65 16.41
C SER A 78 2.23 8.57 17.41
N GLY A 79 1.07 7.97 17.20
CA GLY A 79 0.56 6.93 18.10
C GLY A 79 1.30 5.61 17.95
N ARG A 80 1.43 4.88 19.03
CA ARG A 80 1.98 3.53 18.98
C ARG A 80 0.93 2.52 18.53
N ARG A 81 1.39 1.49 17.85
CA ARG A 81 0.54 0.40 17.42
C ARG A 81 -0.01 -0.35 18.63
N SER A 82 -1.29 -0.73 18.58
CA SER A 82 -1.96 -1.40 19.71
C SER A 82 -1.55 -2.87 19.87
N GLY A 83 -0.73 -3.42 19.01
CA GLY A 83 -0.36 -4.84 19.04
C GLY A 83 -1.39 -5.77 18.43
N LYS A 84 -2.58 -5.29 18.13
CA LYS A 84 -3.60 -6.08 17.44
C LYS A 84 -3.36 -6.02 15.94
N ARG A 85 -3.70 -7.12 15.24
CA ARG A 85 -3.64 -7.15 13.78
C ARG A 85 -4.61 -6.13 13.21
N SER A 86 -4.21 -5.53 12.11
CA SER A 86 -5.14 -4.74 11.31
C SER A 86 -6.27 -5.63 10.79
N ARG A 87 -7.47 -5.11 10.76
CA ARG A 87 -8.63 -5.80 10.18
C ARG A 87 -8.59 -5.82 8.66
N LEU A 88 -7.79 -4.95 8.07
CA LEU A 88 -7.60 -4.87 6.63
C LEU A 88 -6.14 -5.18 6.30
N HIS A 89 -5.92 -5.87 5.21
CA HIS A 89 -4.59 -6.10 4.66
C HIS A 89 -4.67 -6.03 3.14
N LEU A 90 -3.52 -5.86 2.50
CA LEU A 90 -3.43 -5.84 1.05
C LEU A 90 -3.07 -7.23 0.55
N ASP A 91 -3.73 -7.66 -0.52
CA ASP A 91 -3.30 -8.80 -1.32
C ASP A 91 -2.71 -8.26 -2.62
N LEU A 92 -1.46 -8.57 -2.87
CA LEU A 92 -0.75 -8.16 -4.08
C LEU A 92 -0.67 -9.36 -5.02
N TYR A 93 -1.23 -9.24 -6.20
CA TYR A 93 -1.30 -10.34 -7.16
C TYR A 93 -0.10 -10.32 -8.10
N THR A 94 0.46 -11.48 -8.35
CA THR A 94 1.58 -11.64 -9.27
C THR A 94 1.57 -13.02 -9.90
N THR A 95 2.13 -13.13 -11.09
CA THR A 95 2.38 -14.42 -11.74
C THR A 95 3.76 -15.00 -11.38
N ASP A 96 4.57 -14.26 -10.60
CA ASP A 96 5.91 -14.68 -10.15
C ASP A 96 6.06 -14.42 -8.65
N GLN A 97 5.37 -15.23 -7.85
CA GLN A 97 5.37 -15.04 -6.40
C GLN A 97 6.78 -15.13 -5.80
N ASP A 98 7.56 -16.13 -6.17
CA ASP A 98 8.88 -16.33 -5.58
C ASP A 98 9.81 -15.14 -5.86
N GLY A 99 9.85 -14.69 -7.11
CA GLY A 99 10.68 -13.54 -7.50
C GLY A 99 10.24 -12.26 -6.82
N GLU A 100 8.93 -12.02 -6.73
CA GLU A 100 8.40 -10.83 -6.08
C GLU A 100 8.64 -10.85 -4.58
N VAL A 101 8.48 -11.99 -3.91
CA VAL A 101 8.76 -12.10 -2.47
C VAL A 101 10.23 -11.81 -2.20
N GLU A 102 11.15 -12.36 -3.00
CA GLU A 102 12.58 -12.07 -2.84
C GLU A 102 12.88 -10.59 -3.02
N ARG A 103 12.28 -9.96 -4.04
CA ARG A 103 12.46 -8.54 -4.29
C ARG A 103 11.96 -7.69 -3.12
N LEU A 104 10.77 -7.99 -2.62
CA LEU A 104 10.15 -7.23 -1.53
C LEU A 104 10.96 -7.36 -0.24
N VAL A 105 11.51 -8.53 0.05
CA VAL A 105 12.39 -8.71 1.20
C VAL A 105 13.67 -7.90 1.05
N ARG A 106 14.24 -7.86 -0.15
CA ARG A 106 15.44 -7.03 -0.40
C ARG A 106 15.20 -5.55 -0.15
N ILE A 107 14.00 -5.06 -0.44
CA ILE A 107 13.70 -3.62 -0.27
C ILE A 107 13.08 -3.27 1.07
N GLY A 108 12.94 -4.22 1.99
CA GLY A 108 12.59 -3.92 3.36
C GLY A 108 11.45 -4.71 4.00
N ALA A 109 10.79 -5.59 3.26
CA ALA A 109 9.78 -6.46 3.85
C ALA A 109 10.42 -7.57 4.69
N THR A 110 9.66 -8.10 5.63
CA THR A 110 10.07 -9.22 6.47
C THR A 110 9.07 -10.35 6.30
N ARG A 111 9.56 -11.58 6.22
CA ARG A 111 8.67 -12.73 6.20
C ARG A 111 8.02 -12.90 7.56
N TYR A 112 6.69 -13.08 7.54
CA TYR A 112 5.93 -13.30 8.77
C TYR A 112 5.80 -14.80 9.02
N PRO A 113 5.98 -15.30 10.26
CA PRO A 113 5.82 -16.71 10.58
C PRO A 113 4.34 -17.09 10.47
N TRP A 114 3.99 -17.78 9.40
CA TRP A 114 2.64 -18.20 9.09
C TRP A 114 2.62 -19.70 8.86
N ARG A 115 1.56 -20.36 9.31
CA ARG A 115 1.40 -21.79 9.08
C ARG A 115 0.65 -22.00 7.77
N TYR A 116 1.39 -22.35 6.73
CA TYR A 116 0.81 -22.58 5.40
C TYR A 116 0.23 -23.98 5.27
N ARG A 117 -0.85 -24.09 4.46
CA ARG A 117 -1.37 -25.35 3.97
C ARG A 117 -0.75 -25.65 2.61
N PRO A 118 -0.74 -26.94 2.18
CA PRO A 118 -0.08 -27.29 0.91
C PRO A 118 -0.65 -26.57 -0.32
N ASP A 119 -1.94 -26.21 -0.29
CA ASP A 119 -2.63 -25.56 -1.40
C ASP A 119 -2.75 -24.03 -1.25
N ASP A 120 -2.11 -23.44 -0.26
CA ASP A 120 -2.11 -21.99 -0.09
C ASP A 120 -1.34 -21.32 -1.23
N ASP A 121 -1.96 -20.30 -1.83
CA ASP A 121 -1.39 -19.56 -2.96
C ASP A 121 -0.77 -18.22 -2.57
N PHE A 122 -0.61 -17.97 -1.27
CA PHE A 122 -0.15 -16.67 -0.75
C PHE A 122 1.05 -16.84 0.17
N VAL A 123 1.85 -15.77 0.25
CA VAL A 123 2.95 -15.62 1.22
C VAL A 123 2.68 -14.37 2.04
N VAL A 124 2.76 -14.48 3.36
CA VAL A 124 2.51 -13.36 4.28
C VAL A 124 3.83 -12.65 4.60
N LEU A 125 3.85 -11.35 4.36
CA LEU A 125 4.99 -10.50 4.65
C LEU A 125 4.56 -9.35 5.57
N GLU A 126 5.55 -8.73 6.19
CA GLU A 126 5.38 -7.48 6.94
C GLU A 126 6.07 -6.35 6.18
N ASP A 127 5.43 -5.19 6.12
CA ASP A 127 6.09 -3.98 5.63
C ASP A 127 7.01 -3.39 6.73
N PRO A 128 7.77 -2.32 6.45
CA PRO A 128 8.68 -1.76 7.45
C PRO A 128 8.03 -1.32 8.76
N ASP A 129 6.73 -1.05 8.75
CA ASP A 129 5.95 -0.69 9.94
C ASP A 129 5.35 -1.92 10.65
N GLY A 130 5.55 -3.11 10.09
CA GLY A 130 4.98 -4.35 10.63
C GLY A 130 3.54 -4.61 10.21
N ASN A 131 3.03 -3.94 9.18
CA ASN A 131 1.71 -4.24 8.64
C ASN A 131 1.80 -5.50 7.79
N LEU A 132 0.87 -6.42 8.01
CA LEU A 132 0.81 -7.65 7.22
C LEU A 132 0.21 -7.38 5.85
N PHE A 133 0.79 -8.01 4.83
CA PHE A 133 0.22 -8.06 3.50
C PHE A 133 0.58 -9.40 2.86
N CYS A 134 -0.14 -9.76 1.82
CA CYS A 134 0.06 -11.05 1.17
C CYS A 134 0.50 -10.85 -0.28
N VAL A 135 1.39 -11.72 -0.73
CA VAL A 135 1.75 -11.84 -2.14
C VAL A 135 1.08 -13.11 -2.65
N VAL A 136 0.17 -12.95 -3.59
CA VAL A 136 -0.70 -14.04 -4.06
C VAL A 136 -0.29 -14.44 -5.46
N GLN A 137 0.00 -15.73 -5.64
CA GLN A 137 0.27 -16.29 -6.96
C GLN A 137 -1.03 -16.40 -7.74
N VAL A 138 -1.10 -15.77 -8.89
CA VAL A 138 -2.24 -15.92 -9.80
C VAL A 138 -1.81 -16.71 -11.03
N PRO A 139 -2.75 -17.38 -11.72
CA PRO A 139 -2.41 -18.13 -12.91
C PRO A 139 -1.85 -17.26 -14.02
N ILE A 140 -0.90 -17.78 -14.77
CA ILE A 140 -0.40 -17.15 -15.98
C ILE A 140 -1.49 -17.27 -17.04
N GLU A 141 -1.96 -16.15 -17.57
CA GLU A 141 -2.91 -16.18 -18.68
C GLU A 141 -2.19 -16.59 -19.97
N THR A 142 -2.71 -17.62 -20.61
CA THR A 142 -2.18 -18.11 -21.89
C THR A 142 -2.98 -17.60 -23.07
#